data_7b644ca4200cabd25414eb988aaf63c9
#
_entry.id   7b644ca4200cabd25414eb988aaf63c9
#
_cell.length_a   1.000
_cell.length_b   1.000
_cell.length_c   1.000
_cell.angle_alpha   90.00
_cell.angle_beta   90.00
_cell.angle_gamma   90.00
#
_symmetry.space_group_name_H-M   'P 1'
#
loop_
_entity.id
_entity.type
_entity.pdbx_description
1 polymer ?
#
loop_
_entity_poly.entity_id
_entity_poly.type
_entity_poly.pdbx_seq_one_letter_code
_entity_poly.pdbx_strand_id
1 'polypeptide(L)'
;MKRRQKTPVTTGLIVICVLVWLGVNFLPMGELTEASRAILFGAYYKILICSGEWWRLLTVGFVHSSYWHLLMNMYSLHNLGRILEIRYGILRYLTVLFVSVIGGSLFMFVMEGNTVGVGLSGGLYGLMASLIITLVKNGSWKHPVLRAYLLQIITINLLINFAPGIAYTAHLGGFLTGALLTVILDRQESFTGVRIHGLIAGMILIGVLIWRIPQSTYIRRDERYLGTDSDILMFYRDHGLENHAVKLAKKIDSQYDTIYLEEILKEG
;
A
#
# COMPACT_ATOMS: atom_id res chain seq x y z
N MET A 1 -11.75 -37.89 -1.70
CA MET A 1 -10.79 -36.77 -1.56
C MET A 1 -11.44 -35.48 -2.09
N LYS A 2 -11.69 -34.46 -1.25
CA LYS A 2 -12.15 -33.15 -1.74
C LYS A 2 -11.02 -32.52 -2.57
N ARG A 3 -11.27 -32.26 -3.85
CA ARG A 3 -10.31 -31.59 -4.75
C ARG A 3 -9.90 -30.25 -4.13
N ARG A 4 -8.61 -30.11 -3.83
CA ARG A 4 -8.06 -28.87 -3.24
C ARG A 4 -8.34 -27.72 -4.22
N GLN A 5 -9.18 -26.76 -3.85
CA GLN A 5 -9.48 -25.62 -4.73
C GLN A 5 -8.18 -24.84 -4.99
N LYS A 6 -7.90 -24.59 -6.26
CA LYS A 6 -6.72 -23.82 -6.67
C LYS A 6 -6.97 -22.33 -6.45
N THR A 7 -5.95 -21.62 -6.00
CA THR A 7 -5.96 -20.17 -5.80
C THR A 7 -4.82 -19.54 -6.61
N PRO A 8 -4.97 -19.51 -7.95
CA PRO A 8 -3.89 -19.13 -8.85
C PRO A 8 -3.51 -17.65 -8.70
N VAL A 9 -4.48 -16.78 -8.38
CA VAL A 9 -4.24 -15.34 -8.25
C VAL A 9 -3.42 -15.04 -7.01
N THR A 10 -3.78 -15.59 -5.86
CA THR A 10 -2.98 -15.49 -4.63
C THR A 10 -1.55 -16.00 -4.85
N THR A 11 -1.39 -17.14 -5.54
CA THR A 11 -0.07 -17.70 -5.84
C THR A 11 0.71 -16.78 -6.79
N GLY A 12 0.07 -16.26 -7.83
CA GLY A 12 0.70 -15.33 -8.77
C GLY A 12 1.18 -14.04 -8.10
N LEU A 13 0.38 -13.47 -7.20
CA LEU A 13 0.76 -12.28 -6.43
C LEU A 13 1.96 -12.54 -5.53
N ILE A 14 2.02 -13.70 -4.87
CA ILE A 14 3.19 -14.11 -4.08
C ILE A 14 4.44 -14.16 -4.96
N VAL A 15 4.35 -14.81 -6.13
CA VAL A 15 5.48 -14.89 -7.07
C VAL A 15 5.93 -13.51 -7.53
N ILE A 16 5.01 -12.62 -7.88
CA ILE A 16 5.34 -11.24 -8.29
C ILE A 16 6.08 -10.51 -7.17
N CYS A 17 5.59 -10.55 -5.93
CA CYS A 17 6.24 -9.88 -4.80
C CYS A 17 7.66 -10.45 -4.55
N VAL A 18 7.84 -11.77 -4.65
CA VAL A 18 9.16 -12.40 -4.51
C VAL A 18 10.10 -11.95 -5.63
N LEU A 19 9.65 -11.92 -6.90
CA LEU A 19 10.46 -11.48 -8.03
C LEU A 19 10.84 -10.00 -7.90
N VAL A 20 9.91 -9.14 -7.49
CA VAL A 20 10.21 -7.71 -7.25
C VAL A 20 11.25 -7.58 -6.13
N TRP A 21 11.10 -8.31 -5.02
CA TRP A 21 12.05 -8.29 -3.92
C TRP A 21 13.45 -8.76 -4.34
N LEU A 22 13.53 -9.82 -5.15
CA LEU A 22 14.80 -10.28 -5.74
C LEU A 22 15.40 -9.19 -6.63
N GLY A 23 14.58 -8.50 -7.45
CA GLY A 23 15.04 -7.38 -8.26
C GLY A 23 15.65 -6.25 -7.42
N VAL A 24 14.93 -5.79 -6.38
CA VAL A 24 15.40 -4.72 -5.48
C VAL A 24 16.74 -5.06 -4.82
N ASN A 25 16.93 -6.32 -4.41
CA ASN A 25 18.09 -6.69 -3.59
C ASN A 25 19.29 -7.21 -4.38
N PHE A 26 19.09 -7.77 -5.58
CA PHE A 26 20.15 -8.49 -6.30
C PHE A 26 20.47 -7.92 -7.68
N LEU A 27 19.64 -7.03 -8.27
CA LEU A 27 20.04 -6.38 -9.51
C LEU A 27 21.16 -5.37 -9.24
N PRO A 28 22.21 -5.33 -10.10
CA PRO A 28 23.29 -4.37 -9.99
C PRO A 28 22.78 -2.97 -10.36
N MET A 29 22.65 -2.09 -9.38
CA MET A 29 22.16 -0.70 -9.55
C MET A 29 23.16 0.34 -9.02
N GLY A 30 24.45 0.05 -9.07
CA GLY A 30 25.49 0.92 -8.55
C GLY A 30 25.44 1.05 -7.02
N GLU A 31 25.89 2.20 -6.52
CA GLU A 31 25.97 2.50 -5.08
C GLU A 31 24.67 3.07 -4.47
N LEU A 32 23.53 2.82 -5.11
CA LEU A 32 22.25 3.31 -4.60
C LEU A 32 21.90 2.71 -3.24
N THR A 33 21.34 3.53 -2.36
CA THR A 33 20.85 3.07 -1.05
C THR A 33 19.70 2.05 -1.21
N GLU A 34 19.43 1.28 -0.17
CA GLU A 34 18.30 0.36 -0.15
C GLU A 34 16.97 1.08 -0.39
N ALA A 35 16.80 2.27 0.21
CA ALA A 35 15.63 3.11 0.01
C ALA A 35 15.48 3.57 -1.45
N SER A 36 16.58 4.06 -2.06
CA SER A 36 16.59 4.51 -3.45
C SER A 36 16.23 3.37 -4.41
N ARG A 37 16.80 2.17 -4.21
CA ARG A 37 16.45 0.98 -5.00
C ARG A 37 14.97 0.61 -4.85
N ALA A 38 14.43 0.58 -3.63
CA ALA A 38 13.01 0.30 -3.40
C ALA A 38 12.11 1.32 -4.13
N ILE A 39 12.48 2.60 -4.11
CA ILE A 39 11.75 3.68 -4.80
C ILE A 39 11.77 3.47 -6.32
N LEU A 40 12.90 3.07 -6.91
CA LEU A 40 13.00 2.78 -8.35
C LEU A 40 12.12 1.58 -8.75
N PHE A 41 11.90 0.63 -7.87
CA PHE A 41 10.98 -0.49 -8.07
C PHE A 41 9.51 -0.17 -7.75
N GLY A 42 9.19 1.08 -7.42
CA GLY A 42 7.80 1.52 -7.26
C GLY A 42 7.32 1.65 -5.82
N ALA A 43 8.23 1.75 -4.84
CA ALA A 43 7.84 2.08 -3.46
C ALA A 43 7.08 3.41 -3.39
N TYR A 44 6.24 3.53 -2.39
CA TYR A 44 5.63 4.81 -2.04
C TYR A 44 6.74 5.79 -1.66
N TYR A 45 6.73 6.96 -2.28
CA TYR A 45 7.57 8.09 -1.88
C TYR A 45 6.81 9.38 -2.14
N LYS A 46 6.52 10.13 -1.08
CA LYS A 46 5.56 11.23 -1.13
C LYS A 46 5.95 12.33 -2.10
N ILE A 47 7.24 12.69 -2.17
CA ILE A 47 7.70 13.75 -3.07
C ILE A 47 7.50 13.37 -4.55
N LEU A 48 7.74 12.11 -4.92
CA LEU A 48 7.49 11.62 -6.28
C LEU A 48 6.00 11.58 -6.62
N ILE A 49 5.15 11.20 -5.66
CA ILE A 49 3.69 11.27 -5.84
C ILE A 49 3.26 12.71 -6.08
N CYS A 50 3.81 13.68 -5.33
CA CYS A 50 3.56 15.10 -5.53
C CYS A 50 4.14 15.63 -6.88
N SER A 51 5.14 14.94 -7.43
CA SER A 51 5.70 15.22 -8.76
C SER A 51 4.91 14.57 -9.90
N GLY A 52 3.83 13.83 -9.59
CA GLY A 52 2.91 13.24 -10.55
C GLY A 52 2.96 11.72 -10.68
N GLU A 53 3.75 11.01 -9.87
CA GLU A 53 3.88 9.55 -9.91
C GLU A 53 2.82 8.84 -9.05
N TRP A 54 1.53 9.13 -9.31
CA TRP A 54 0.39 8.61 -8.54
C TRP A 54 0.26 7.08 -8.56
N TRP A 55 0.81 6.43 -9.56
CA TRP A 55 0.84 4.97 -9.67
C TRP A 55 1.55 4.30 -8.46
N ARG A 56 2.42 5.03 -7.75
CA ARG A 56 3.08 4.56 -6.52
C ARG A 56 2.13 4.25 -5.38
N LEU A 57 0.92 4.82 -5.40
CA LEU A 57 -0.13 4.47 -4.44
C LEU A 57 -0.56 3.00 -4.55
N LEU A 58 -0.35 2.38 -5.71
CA LEU A 58 -0.67 0.97 -5.95
C LEU A 58 0.59 0.09 -5.93
N THR A 59 1.66 0.52 -6.61
CA THR A 59 2.87 -0.32 -6.80
C THR A 59 3.62 -0.56 -5.50
N VAL A 60 3.47 0.31 -4.49
CA VAL A 60 4.00 0.10 -3.14
C VAL A 60 3.69 -1.29 -2.59
N GLY A 61 2.53 -1.85 -2.94
CA GLY A 61 2.10 -3.18 -2.51
C GLY A 61 2.98 -4.33 -2.97
N PHE A 62 3.78 -4.14 -4.01
CA PHE A 62 4.66 -5.19 -4.54
C PHE A 62 6.09 -5.10 -4.01
N VAL A 63 6.49 -3.96 -3.46
CA VAL A 63 7.86 -3.71 -2.97
C VAL A 63 7.97 -4.09 -1.49
N HIS A 64 9.06 -4.73 -1.10
CA HIS A 64 9.33 -5.12 0.29
C HIS A 64 10.78 -4.81 0.65
N SER A 65 11.00 -4.20 1.83
CA SER A 65 12.32 -3.76 2.29
C SER A 65 13.21 -4.92 2.74
N SER A 66 12.69 -5.84 3.54
CA SER A 66 13.48 -6.91 4.12
C SER A 66 12.88 -8.30 3.84
N TYR A 67 13.73 -9.33 3.98
CA TYR A 67 13.29 -10.73 3.90
C TYR A 67 12.13 -11.03 4.87
N TRP A 68 12.23 -10.58 6.12
CA TRP A 68 11.20 -10.81 7.12
C TRP A 68 9.90 -10.08 6.78
N HIS A 69 9.97 -8.86 6.26
CA HIS A 69 8.81 -8.12 5.81
C HIS A 69 8.10 -8.84 4.65
N LEU A 70 8.87 -9.29 3.65
CA LEU A 70 8.34 -10.12 2.56
C LEU A 70 7.68 -11.40 3.10
N LEU A 71 8.40 -12.16 3.93
CA LEU A 71 7.92 -13.45 4.45
C LEU A 71 6.58 -13.30 5.19
N MET A 72 6.47 -12.31 6.09
CA MET A 72 5.26 -12.08 6.86
C MET A 72 4.08 -11.65 5.97
N ASN A 73 4.32 -10.79 4.97
CA ASN A 73 3.31 -10.41 4.01
C ASN A 73 2.86 -11.60 3.15
N MET A 74 3.79 -12.40 2.64
CA MET A 74 3.46 -13.59 1.82
C MET A 74 2.75 -14.67 2.62
N TYR A 75 3.13 -14.87 3.88
CA TYR A 75 2.41 -15.76 4.79
C TYR A 75 0.96 -15.29 5.02
N SER A 76 0.77 -14.00 5.30
CA SER A 76 -0.56 -13.41 5.47
C SER A 76 -1.38 -13.48 4.18
N LEU A 77 -0.77 -13.16 3.03
CA LEU A 77 -1.42 -13.26 1.73
C LEU A 77 -1.82 -14.70 1.40
N HIS A 78 -0.96 -15.68 1.69
CA HIS A 78 -1.27 -17.09 1.51
C HIS A 78 -2.51 -17.51 2.32
N ASN A 79 -2.59 -17.10 3.58
CA ASN A 79 -3.69 -17.50 4.47
C ASN A 79 -4.99 -16.74 4.15
N LEU A 80 -4.96 -15.42 4.16
CA LEU A 80 -6.15 -14.58 3.93
C LEU A 80 -6.60 -14.62 2.47
N GLY A 81 -5.64 -14.50 1.55
CA GLY A 81 -5.89 -14.45 0.12
C GLY A 81 -6.58 -15.73 -0.37
N ARG A 82 -6.07 -16.91 0.01
CA ARG A 82 -6.68 -18.18 -0.40
C ARG A 82 -8.12 -18.33 0.07
N ILE A 83 -8.41 -17.92 1.30
CA ILE A 83 -9.78 -18.00 1.85
C ILE A 83 -10.71 -17.08 1.04
N LEU A 84 -10.25 -15.85 0.78
CA LEU A 84 -11.09 -14.83 0.16
C LEU A 84 -11.16 -14.98 -1.36
N GLU A 85 -10.10 -15.44 -2.04
CA GLU A 85 -10.16 -15.77 -3.48
C GLU A 85 -11.21 -16.83 -3.77
N ILE A 86 -11.26 -17.89 -2.94
CA ILE A 86 -12.27 -18.97 -3.07
C ILE A 86 -13.67 -18.45 -2.75
N ARG A 87 -13.81 -17.64 -1.69
CA ARG A 87 -15.10 -17.20 -1.19
C ARG A 87 -15.75 -16.10 -2.02
N TYR A 88 -14.96 -15.16 -2.50
CA TYR A 88 -15.42 -13.96 -3.22
C TYR A 88 -15.33 -14.08 -4.72
N GLY A 89 -14.51 -15.01 -5.22
CA GLY A 89 -14.05 -15.02 -6.60
C GLY A 89 -12.97 -13.96 -6.87
N ILE A 90 -12.33 -14.11 -8.02
CA ILE A 90 -11.12 -13.36 -8.37
C ILE A 90 -11.36 -11.84 -8.35
N LEU A 91 -12.41 -11.38 -9.03
CA LEU A 91 -12.63 -9.94 -9.21
C LEU A 91 -12.85 -9.22 -7.87
N ARG A 92 -13.75 -9.71 -7.02
CA ARG A 92 -14.05 -9.09 -5.73
C ARG A 92 -12.83 -9.17 -4.80
N TYR A 93 -12.11 -10.29 -4.81
CA TYR A 93 -10.87 -10.46 -4.04
C TYR A 93 -9.82 -9.42 -4.42
N LEU A 94 -9.52 -9.27 -5.72
CA LEU A 94 -8.56 -8.28 -6.22
C LEU A 94 -9.02 -6.84 -5.97
N THR A 95 -10.31 -6.56 -6.12
CA THR A 95 -10.87 -5.23 -5.82
C THR A 95 -10.63 -4.87 -4.34
N VAL A 96 -10.96 -5.76 -3.41
CA VAL A 96 -10.73 -5.49 -1.98
C VAL A 96 -9.25 -5.33 -1.71
N LEU A 97 -8.39 -6.19 -2.24
CA LEU A 97 -6.95 -6.13 -2.02
C LEU A 97 -6.36 -4.79 -2.52
N PHE A 98 -6.50 -4.51 -3.81
CA PHE A 98 -5.81 -3.37 -4.43
C PHE A 98 -6.41 -2.01 -4.07
N VAL A 99 -7.73 -1.90 -3.94
CA VAL A 99 -8.33 -0.65 -3.47
C VAL A 99 -7.96 -0.38 -2.01
N SER A 100 -7.75 -1.43 -1.20
CA SER A 100 -7.23 -1.26 0.17
C SER A 100 -5.75 -0.87 0.20
N VAL A 101 -4.92 -1.33 -0.75
CA VAL A 101 -3.55 -0.82 -0.92
C VAL A 101 -3.58 0.68 -1.21
N ILE A 102 -4.39 1.11 -2.17
CA ILE A 102 -4.54 2.53 -2.52
C ILE A 102 -5.09 3.33 -1.35
N GLY A 103 -6.12 2.84 -0.65
CA GLY A 103 -6.68 3.48 0.54
C GLY A 103 -5.66 3.66 1.66
N GLY A 104 -4.84 2.62 1.92
CA GLY A 104 -3.72 2.71 2.86
C GLY A 104 -2.70 3.77 2.46
N SER A 105 -2.29 3.78 1.20
CA SER A 105 -1.35 4.76 0.65
C SER A 105 -1.89 6.20 0.70
N LEU A 106 -3.19 6.40 0.47
CA LEU A 106 -3.84 7.71 0.60
C LEU A 106 -3.88 8.18 2.06
N PHE A 107 -4.12 7.28 3.01
CA PHE A 107 -4.03 7.63 4.43
C PHE A 107 -2.61 8.05 4.82
N MET A 108 -1.58 7.31 4.38
CA MET A 108 -0.19 7.74 4.54
C MET A 108 0.04 9.13 3.94
N PHE A 109 -0.44 9.35 2.72
CA PHE A 109 -0.28 10.63 2.02
C PHE A 109 -0.84 11.81 2.79
N VAL A 110 -2.01 11.62 3.41
CA VAL A 110 -2.71 12.66 4.15
C VAL A 110 -2.16 12.86 5.57
N MET A 111 -1.75 11.77 6.22
CA MET A 111 -1.42 11.77 7.65
C MET A 111 0.07 11.93 7.93
N GLU A 112 0.94 11.57 6.97
CA GLU A 112 2.39 11.57 7.18
C GLU A 112 3.10 12.66 6.36
N GLY A 113 4.29 13.04 6.84
CA GLY A 113 5.21 13.91 6.10
C GLY A 113 5.86 13.21 4.90
N ASN A 114 7.07 13.64 4.54
CA ASN A 114 7.86 12.91 3.53
C ASN A 114 8.29 11.57 4.11
N THR A 115 7.93 10.48 3.46
CA THR A 115 8.25 9.12 3.93
C THR A 115 8.30 8.15 2.75
N VAL A 116 9.10 7.10 2.92
CA VAL A 116 9.14 5.95 2.02
C VAL A 116 8.32 4.83 2.63
N GLY A 117 7.41 4.27 1.84
CA GLY A 117 6.58 3.13 2.25
C GLY A 117 6.74 1.96 1.30
N VAL A 118 6.65 0.75 1.85
CA VAL A 118 6.73 -0.53 1.13
C VAL A 118 5.80 -1.56 1.75
N GLY A 119 5.34 -2.51 0.95
CA GLY A 119 4.61 -3.68 1.43
C GLY A 119 3.14 -3.75 1.03
N LEU A 120 2.66 -4.98 0.90
CA LEU A 120 1.27 -5.31 0.58
C LEU A 120 0.33 -5.15 1.79
N SER A 121 0.89 -4.79 2.95
CA SER A 121 0.19 -4.86 4.24
C SER A 121 -1.10 -4.03 4.29
N GLY A 122 -1.17 -2.85 3.69
CA GLY A 122 -2.41 -2.08 3.57
C GLY A 122 -3.54 -2.89 2.93
N GLY A 123 -3.24 -3.62 1.86
CA GLY A 123 -4.18 -4.55 1.23
C GLY A 123 -4.55 -5.75 2.10
N LEU A 124 -3.57 -6.30 2.83
CA LEU A 124 -3.79 -7.42 3.75
C LEU A 124 -4.68 -7.03 4.93
N TYR A 125 -4.52 -5.82 5.46
CA TYR A 125 -5.44 -5.28 6.47
C TYR A 125 -6.85 -5.11 5.92
N GLY A 126 -6.99 -4.72 4.64
CA GLY A 126 -8.29 -4.70 3.97
C GLY A 126 -8.91 -6.08 3.81
N LEU A 127 -8.13 -7.08 3.43
CA LEU A 127 -8.59 -8.48 3.39
C LEU A 127 -8.97 -9.00 4.79
N MET A 128 -8.21 -8.63 5.81
CA MET A 128 -8.51 -8.99 7.20
C MET A 128 -9.85 -8.39 7.65
N ALA A 129 -10.08 -7.10 7.40
CA ALA A 129 -11.35 -6.44 7.68
C ALA A 129 -12.51 -7.15 6.97
N SER A 130 -12.31 -7.49 5.70
CA SER A 130 -13.28 -8.22 4.88
C SER A 130 -13.62 -9.60 5.45
N LEU A 131 -12.63 -10.35 5.92
CA LEU A 131 -12.82 -11.64 6.56
C LEU A 131 -13.59 -11.50 7.87
N ILE A 132 -13.21 -10.56 8.72
CA ILE A 132 -13.88 -10.29 10.01
C ILE A 132 -15.36 -10.00 9.79
N ILE A 133 -15.68 -9.02 8.93
CA ILE A 133 -17.07 -8.63 8.63
C ILE A 133 -17.86 -9.82 8.11
N THR A 134 -17.26 -10.60 7.21
CA THR A 134 -17.93 -11.78 6.63
C THR A 134 -18.24 -12.86 7.67
N LEU A 135 -17.31 -13.13 8.59
CA LEU A 135 -17.50 -14.14 9.63
C LEU A 135 -18.50 -13.67 10.71
N VAL A 136 -18.46 -12.39 11.04
CA VAL A 136 -19.42 -11.78 11.98
C VAL A 136 -20.83 -11.83 11.38
N LYS A 137 -20.99 -11.36 10.15
CA LYS A 137 -22.26 -11.35 9.44
C LYS A 137 -22.92 -12.73 9.36
N ASN A 138 -22.15 -13.74 9.01
CA ASN A 138 -22.66 -15.12 8.86
C ASN A 138 -22.83 -15.85 10.20
N GLY A 139 -22.61 -15.19 11.32
CA GLY A 139 -22.65 -15.80 12.64
C GLY A 139 -21.54 -16.83 12.89
N SER A 140 -20.61 -16.99 11.93
CA SER A 140 -19.52 -17.99 12.01
C SER A 140 -18.55 -17.71 13.16
N TRP A 141 -18.44 -16.45 13.59
CA TRP A 141 -17.64 -16.04 14.76
C TRP A 141 -18.12 -16.67 16.08
N LYS A 142 -19.37 -17.17 16.13
CA LYS A 142 -19.90 -17.89 17.30
C LYS A 142 -19.25 -19.26 17.47
N HIS A 143 -18.70 -19.84 16.40
CA HIS A 143 -17.99 -21.10 16.47
C HIS A 143 -16.65 -20.91 17.21
N PRO A 144 -16.36 -21.65 18.30
CA PRO A 144 -15.19 -21.39 19.17
C PRO A 144 -13.86 -21.36 18.43
N VAL A 145 -13.62 -22.29 17.50
CA VAL A 145 -12.38 -22.37 16.72
C VAL A 145 -12.21 -21.15 15.80
N LEU A 146 -13.28 -20.74 15.10
CA LEU A 146 -13.23 -19.57 14.22
C LEU A 146 -13.06 -18.28 15.00
N ARG A 147 -13.70 -18.18 16.16
CA ARG A 147 -13.52 -17.05 17.07
C ARG A 147 -12.08 -16.94 17.57
N ALA A 148 -11.50 -18.06 18.02
CA ALA A 148 -10.11 -18.09 18.47
C ALA A 148 -9.15 -17.67 17.35
N TYR A 149 -9.37 -18.16 16.13
CA TYR A 149 -8.60 -17.79 14.95
C TYR A 149 -8.71 -16.28 14.63
N LEU A 150 -9.92 -15.71 14.68
CA LEU A 150 -10.12 -14.28 14.48
C LEU A 150 -9.40 -13.45 15.54
N LEU A 151 -9.57 -13.82 16.83
CA LEU A 151 -8.90 -13.10 17.92
C LEU A 151 -7.40 -13.18 17.79
N GLN A 152 -6.84 -14.32 17.42
CA GLN A 152 -5.41 -14.48 17.15
C GLN A 152 -4.93 -13.53 16.03
N ILE A 153 -5.62 -13.51 14.89
CA ILE A 153 -5.27 -12.62 13.77
C ILE A 153 -5.32 -11.15 14.22
N ILE A 154 -6.41 -10.74 14.87
CA ILE A 154 -6.57 -9.34 15.31
C ILE A 154 -5.47 -8.98 16.30
N THR A 155 -5.22 -9.82 17.31
CA THR A 155 -4.22 -9.54 18.35
C THR A 155 -2.82 -9.43 17.75
N ILE A 156 -2.41 -10.39 16.91
CA ILE A 156 -1.07 -10.38 16.29
C ILE A 156 -0.90 -9.12 15.43
N ASN A 157 -1.88 -8.80 14.59
CA ASN A 157 -1.78 -7.61 13.73
C ASN A 157 -1.82 -6.31 14.53
N LEU A 158 -2.61 -6.25 15.63
CA LEU A 158 -2.60 -5.09 16.51
C LEU A 158 -1.24 -4.89 17.16
N LEU A 159 -0.62 -5.96 17.67
CA LEU A 159 0.71 -5.90 18.29
C LEU A 159 1.82 -5.49 17.30
N ILE A 160 1.77 -5.98 16.08
CA ILE A 160 2.73 -5.63 15.03
C ILE A 160 2.73 -4.11 14.76
N ASN A 161 1.58 -3.42 14.86
CA ASN A 161 1.52 -1.98 14.64
C ASN A 161 2.33 -1.13 15.64
N PHE A 162 2.73 -1.71 16.78
CA PHE A 162 3.61 -1.04 17.74
C PHE A 162 5.10 -1.25 17.46
N ALA A 163 5.45 -2.07 16.45
CA ALA A 163 6.85 -2.27 16.09
C ALA A 163 7.41 -1.05 15.36
N PRO A 164 8.68 -0.67 15.60
CA PRO A 164 9.33 0.44 14.89
C PRO A 164 9.34 0.22 13.37
N GLY A 165 9.14 1.29 12.61
CA GLY A 165 9.17 1.24 11.15
C GLY A 165 7.89 0.68 10.49
N ILE A 166 6.84 0.41 11.25
CA ILE A 166 5.56 -0.03 10.72
C ILE A 166 4.68 1.18 10.35
N ALA A 167 4.21 1.22 9.12
CA ALA A 167 3.30 2.23 8.59
C ALA A 167 1.86 2.00 9.08
N TYR A 168 1.59 2.28 10.35
CA TYR A 168 0.26 2.06 10.96
C TYR A 168 -0.85 2.84 10.26
N THR A 169 -0.56 4.00 9.69
CA THR A 169 -1.52 4.80 8.90
C THR A 169 -1.95 4.07 7.64
N ALA A 170 -1.03 3.41 6.93
CA ALA A 170 -1.34 2.56 5.79
C ALA A 170 -2.21 1.35 6.20
N HIS A 171 -1.93 0.75 7.35
CA HIS A 171 -2.73 -0.36 7.89
C HIS A 171 -4.15 0.10 8.23
N LEU A 172 -4.29 1.22 8.93
CA LEU A 172 -5.60 1.79 9.27
C LEU A 172 -6.40 2.14 8.02
N GLY A 173 -5.80 2.86 7.07
CA GLY A 173 -6.43 3.23 5.81
C GLY A 173 -6.87 2.02 4.99
N GLY A 174 -6.01 0.99 4.90
CA GLY A 174 -6.32 -0.27 4.24
C GLY A 174 -7.47 -1.03 4.91
N PHE A 175 -7.45 -1.12 6.25
CA PHE A 175 -8.52 -1.76 7.03
C PHE A 175 -9.87 -1.08 6.81
N LEU A 176 -9.94 0.25 6.95
CA LEU A 176 -11.17 1.03 6.76
C LEU A 176 -11.71 0.88 5.34
N THR A 177 -10.82 0.97 4.34
CA THR A 177 -11.19 0.82 2.92
C THR A 177 -11.74 -0.58 2.64
N GLY A 178 -11.08 -1.62 3.12
CA GLY A 178 -11.54 -3.00 2.95
C GLY A 178 -12.85 -3.30 3.67
N ALA A 179 -13.05 -2.71 4.86
CA ALA A 179 -14.31 -2.79 5.60
C ALA A 179 -15.45 -2.16 4.79
N LEU A 180 -15.27 -0.92 4.31
CA LEU A 180 -16.25 -0.22 3.49
C LEU A 180 -16.58 -0.98 2.20
N LEU A 181 -15.57 -1.42 1.48
CA LEU A 181 -15.77 -2.19 0.24
C LEU A 181 -16.53 -3.49 0.50
N THR A 182 -16.25 -4.17 1.60
CA THR A 182 -16.94 -5.41 1.95
C THR A 182 -18.44 -5.19 2.16
N VAL A 183 -18.79 -4.11 2.86
CA VAL A 183 -20.19 -3.72 3.09
C VAL A 183 -20.86 -3.29 1.78
N ILE A 184 -20.21 -2.45 0.99
CA ILE A 184 -20.74 -1.92 -0.27
C ILE A 184 -20.97 -3.02 -1.31
N LEU A 185 -20.02 -3.94 -1.44
CA LEU A 185 -20.06 -5.04 -2.41
C LEU A 185 -20.93 -6.22 -1.96
N ASP A 186 -21.47 -6.18 -0.74
CA ASP A 186 -22.37 -7.22 -0.28
C ASP A 186 -23.78 -7.02 -0.84
N ARG A 187 -24.26 -8.00 -1.61
CA ARG A 187 -25.54 -7.96 -2.31
C ARG A 187 -26.68 -8.66 -1.55
N GLN A 188 -26.46 -9.14 -0.34
CA GLN A 188 -27.54 -9.83 0.40
C GLN A 188 -28.52 -8.80 0.96
N GLU A 189 -29.83 -9.08 0.85
CA GLU A 189 -30.93 -8.19 1.24
C GLU A 189 -30.89 -7.80 2.72
N SER A 190 -30.43 -8.69 3.58
CA SER A 190 -30.27 -8.44 5.03
C SER A 190 -29.30 -7.30 5.38
N PHE A 191 -28.58 -6.76 4.39
CA PHE A 191 -27.56 -5.71 4.57
C PHE A 191 -27.91 -4.37 3.92
N THR A 192 -29.13 -4.21 3.40
CA THR A 192 -29.49 -2.99 2.65
C THR A 192 -29.30 -1.73 3.49
N GLY A 193 -29.74 -1.71 4.75
CA GLY A 193 -29.55 -0.56 5.65
C GLY A 193 -28.07 -0.30 5.95
N VAL A 194 -27.30 -1.33 6.28
CA VAL A 194 -25.86 -1.21 6.55
C VAL A 194 -25.10 -0.76 5.30
N ARG A 195 -25.51 -1.22 4.10
CA ARG A 195 -24.94 -0.82 2.83
C ARG A 195 -25.11 0.67 2.54
N ILE A 196 -26.29 1.24 2.82
CA ILE A 196 -26.55 2.68 2.68
C ILE A 196 -25.63 3.48 3.62
N HIS A 197 -25.52 3.09 4.89
CA HIS A 197 -24.59 3.75 5.81
C HIS A 197 -23.14 3.60 5.37
N GLY A 198 -22.74 2.43 4.84
CA GLY A 198 -21.42 2.23 4.24
C GLY A 198 -21.14 3.13 3.04
N LEU A 199 -22.12 3.33 2.15
CA LEU A 199 -22.00 4.25 1.03
C LEU A 199 -21.84 5.69 1.50
N ILE A 200 -22.64 6.12 2.49
CA ILE A 200 -22.55 7.46 3.09
C ILE A 200 -21.18 7.66 3.72
N ALA A 201 -20.72 6.71 4.56
CA ALA A 201 -19.40 6.76 5.18
C ALA A 201 -18.27 6.80 4.15
N GLY A 202 -18.40 6.03 3.06
CA GLY A 202 -17.45 6.05 1.94
C GLY A 202 -17.41 7.40 1.23
N MET A 203 -18.56 8.01 0.97
CA MET A 203 -18.64 9.36 0.38
C MET A 203 -18.03 10.43 1.29
N ILE A 204 -18.29 10.37 2.59
CA ILE A 204 -17.69 11.28 3.57
C ILE A 204 -16.16 11.10 3.57
N LEU A 205 -15.67 9.87 3.63
CA LEU A 205 -14.24 9.58 3.60
C LEU A 205 -13.57 10.11 2.33
N ILE A 206 -14.18 9.87 1.17
CA ILE A 206 -13.68 10.39 -0.11
C ILE A 206 -13.68 11.91 -0.11
N GLY A 207 -14.76 12.56 0.39
CA GLY A 207 -14.84 14.01 0.53
C GLY A 207 -13.72 14.60 1.41
N VAL A 208 -13.47 13.96 2.56
CA VAL A 208 -12.36 14.34 3.46
C VAL A 208 -11.01 14.18 2.78
N LEU A 209 -10.77 13.06 2.07
CA LEU A 209 -9.52 12.84 1.36
C LEU A 209 -9.33 13.88 0.24
N ILE A 210 -10.36 14.14 -0.57
CA ILE A 210 -10.31 15.15 -1.63
C ILE A 210 -9.97 16.54 -1.04
N TRP A 211 -10.57 16.89 0.09
CA TRP A 211 -10.29 18.15 0.78
C TRP A 211 -8.87 18.20 1.35
N ARG A 212 -8.38 17.09 1.91
CA ARG A 212 -7.05 17.02 2.57
C ARG A 212 -5.88 16.87 1.60
N ILE A 213 -6.06 16.22 0.44
CA ILE A 213 -4.98 15.97 -0.52
C ILE A 213 -4.24 17.26 -0.91
N PRO A 214 -4.88 18.36 -1.33
CA PRO A 214 -4.17 19.59 -1.69
C PRO A 214 -3.32 20.16 -0.54
N GLN A 215 -3.82 20.06 0.70
CA GLN A 215 -3.11 20.55 1.90
C GLN A 215 -1.92 19.65 2.26
N SER A 216 -1.95 18.39 1.85
CA SER A 216 -0.93 17.40 2.13
C SER A 216 0.19 17.36 1.07
N THR A 217 0.07 18.13 -0.01
CA THR A 217 1.12 18.27 -1.04
C THR A 217 2.31 19.09 -0.59
N TYR A 218 2.17 19.86 0.48
CA TYR A 218 3.29 20.53 1.12
C TYR A 218 4.13 19.48 1.86
N ILE A 219 5.41 19.41 1.56
CA ILE A 219 6.36 18.51 2.19
C ILE A 219 7.30 19.35 3.01
N ARG A 220 7.31 19.15 4.32
CA ARG A 220 8.29 19.78 5.18
C ARG A 220 9.68 19.22 4.84
N ARG A 221 10.68 20.11 4.76
CA ARG A 221 12.08 19.72 4.57
C ARG A 221 12.47 18.63 5.56
N ASP A 222 13.03 17.55 5.03
CA ASP A 222 13.53 16.44 5.83
C ASP A 222 14.91 16.02 5.29
N GLU A 223 15.95 16.42 6.00
CA GLU A 223 17.33 16.19 5.58
C GLU A 223 17.71 14.71 5.47
N ARG A 224 16.93 13.82 6.11
CA ARG A 224 17.13 12.37 6.00
C ARG A 224 16.96 11.85 4.58
N TYR A 225 16.21 12.55 3.75
CA TYR A 225 15.89 12.12 2.39
C TYR A 225 16.66 12.86 1.29
N LEU A 226 17.52 13.85 1.63
CA LEU A 226 18.28 14.61 0.62
C LEU A 226 19.15 13.69 -0.25
N GLY A 227 19.87 12.74 0.36
CA GLY A 227 20.65 11.76 -0.40
C GLY A 227 19.79 10.88 -1.30
N THR A 228 18.63 10.43 -0.79
CA THR A 228 17.67 9.64 -1.58
C THR A 228 17.09 10.45 -2.75
N ASP A 229 16.76 11.72 -2.54
CA ASP A 229 16.26 12.63 -3.58
C ASP A 229 17.31 12.82 -4.67
N SER A 230 18.58 13.04 -4.28
CA SER A 230 19.70 13.15 -5.21
C SER A 230 19.92 11.86 -6.02
N ASP A 231 19.95 10.71 -5.35
CA ASP A 231 20.10 9.40 -6.02
C ASP A 231 19.04 9.18 -7.10
N ILE A 232 17.77 9.45 -6.79
CA ILE A 232 16.67 9.27 -7.74
C ILE A 232 16.73 10.27 -8.88
N LEU A 233 17.09 11.52 -8.57
CA LEU A 233 17.23 12.58 -9.56
C LEU A 233 18.33 12.25 -10.57
N MET A 234 19.51 11.85 -10.10
CA MET A 234 20.63 11.43 -10.94
C MET A 234 20.27 10.19 -11.77
N PHE A 235 19.63 9.21 -11.16
CA PHE A 235 19.17 8.03 -11.88
C PHE A 235 18.21 8.38 -13.03
N TYR A 236 17.25 9.25 -12.82
CA TYR A 236 16.32 9.68 -13.87
C TYR A 236 17.04 10.40 -15.02
N ARG A 237 17.99 11.28 -14.70
CA ARG A 237 18.81 11.97 -15.70
C ARG A 237 19.63 10.98 -16.52
N ASP A 238 20.37 10.12 -15.87
CA ASP A 238 21.33 9.20 -16.50
C ASP A 238 20.65 8.12 -17.36
N HIS A 239 19.34 7.90 -17.16
CA HIS A 239 18.55 6.91 -17.92
C HIS A 239 17.57 7.55 -18.92
N GLY A 240 17.73 8.83 -19.26
CA GLY A 240 16.90 9.50 -20.26
C GLY A 240 15.46 9.79 -19.81
N LEU A 241 15.20 9.80 -18.50
CA LEU A 241 13.91 10.14 -17.91
C LEU A 241 13.82 11.63 -17.54
N GLU A 242 14.27 12.50 -18.44
CA GLU A 242 14.42 13.95 -18.22
C GLU A 242 13.15 14.61 -17.70
N ASN A 243 11.99 14.27 -18.25
CA ASN A 243 10.71 14.83 -17.78
C ASN A 243 10.42 14.50 -16.31
N HIS A 244 10.82 13.32 -15.84
CA HIS A 244 10.69 12.93 -14.44
C HIS A 244 11.72 13.65 -13.58
N ALA A 245 12.96 13.76 -14.06
CA ALA A 245 14.03 14.48 -13.38
C ALA A 245 13.65 15.96 -13.17
N VAL A 246 13.21 16.66 -14.22
CA VAL A 246 12.78 18.06 -14.15
C VAL A 246 11.61 18.26 -13.18
N LYS A 247 10.59 17.41 -13.21
CA LYS A 247 9.47 17.51 -12.28
C LYS A 247 9.89 17.28 -10.83
N LEU A 248 10.76 16.32 -10.59
CA LEU A 248 11.30 16.01 -9.27
C LEU A 248 12.18 17.16 -8.77
N ALA A 249 13.14 17.64 -9.58
CA ALA A 249 13.99 18.77 -9.24
C ALA A 249 13.17 20.01 -8.87
N LYS A 250 12.21 20.39 -9.72
CA LYS A 250 11.30 21.51 -9.46
C LYS A 250 10.56 21.35 -8.14
N LYS A 251 10.14 20.11 -7.81
CA LYS A 251 9.43 19.85 -6.55
C LYS A 251 10.38 19.94 -5.36
N ILE A 252 11.60 19.39 -5.47
CA ILE A 252 12.63 19.46 -4.42
C ILE A 252 13.02 20.93 -4.18
N ASP A 253 13.33 21.68 -5.23
CA ASP A 253 13.75 23.09 -5.11
C ASP A 253 12.67 23.94 -4.47
N SER A 254 11.39 23.71 -4.81
CA SER A 254 10.26 24.42 -4.20
C SER A 254 10.06 24.12 -2.70
N GLN A 255 10.62 23.04 -2.18
CA GLN A 255 10.43 22.59 -0.80
C GLN A 255 11.68 22.79 0.06
N TYR A 256 12.88 22.69 -0.55
CA TYR A 256 14.15 22.63 0.18
C TYR A 256 15.08 23.82 -0.07
N ASP A 257 14.67 24.73 -0.95
CA ASP A 257 15.49 25.88 -1.37
C ASP A 257 16.84 25.44 -1.95
N THR A 258 16.78 24.50 -2.89
CA THR A 258 17.92 23.96 -3.63
C THR A 258 17.95 24.47 -5.07
N ILE A 259 18.98 24.14 -5.83
CA ILE A 259 19.20 24.58 -7.22
C ILE A 259 19.25 23.43 -8.23
N TYR A 260 18.73 22.26 -7.90
CA TYR A 260 18.79 21.07 -8.76
C TYR A 260 18.21 21.29 -10.15
N LEU A 261 17.16 22.11 -10.27
CA LEU A 261 16.57 22.43 -11.58
C LEU A 261 17.56 23.18 -12.48
N GLU A 262 18.30 24.15 -11.91
CA GLU A 262 19.30 24.88 -12.68
C GLU A 262 20.48 23.99 -13.12
N GLU A 263 20.89 23.06 -12.27
CA GLU A 263 21.97 22.11 -12.57
C GLU A 263 21.55 21.17 -13.71
N ILE A 264 20.35 20.61 -13.68
CA ILE A 264 19.83 19.75 -14.75
C ILE A 264 19.72 20.50 -16.08
N LEU A 265 19.24 21.75 -16.07
CA LEU A 265 19.04 22.53 -17.27
C LEU A 265 20.37 23.04 -17.89
N LYS A 266 21.47 23.09 -17.13
CA LYS A 266 22.80 23.47 -17.64
C LYS A 266 23.56 22.32 -18.30
N GLU A 267 23.23 21.09 -17.94
CA GLU A 267 23.90 19.88 -18.40
C GLU A 267 23.18 19.19 -19.59
N GLY A 268 21.96 19.60 -19.96
CA GLY A 268 21.19 19.14 -21.13
C GLY A 268 21.23 20.13 -22.26
#